data_fe3591bade9616f7709b2064eeea0610
#
_entry.id   fe3591bade9616f7709b2064eeea0610
#
_cell.length_a   1.000
_cell.length_b   1.000
_cell.length_c   1.000
_cell.angle_alpha   90.00
_cell.angle_beta   90.00
_cell.angle_gamma   90.00
#
_symmetry.space_group_name_H-M   'P 1'
#
loop_
_entity.id
_entity.type
_entity.pdbx_description
1 polymer ?
#
loop_
_entity_poly.entity_id
_entity_poly.type
_entity_poly.pdbx_seq_one_letter_code
_entity_poly.pdbx_strand_id
1 'polypeptide(L)'
;VFKIEEYLAIWDMSQPRTIVFMLAMGVAGYEFVLGLLLAMGCYKRVAPWGLFLTMVVMLPLTAYIWIADPVSDCGCFGDFWKISNGATFLKNIAITTGLLLLLKWNSEIREALFNPAIQWMVGAWISLYIIIIGLYGYNAQPMIDFRSFPVGTSLVASGDDDAGFAFVYEKDGQRQEFTIDQLPDSTWEFVDRIPVGGTEGGNGAELAVFDGEDEVTADVIEPEGVQLLLVLSEPKRAGVTFTYTINEIYEYADSIGIPMIALLGTDSRGVAIWRDMSMAEYPCYTADDTLLKELSRGTISLVVLEDGVVTSKTTLSSISPDVIESPESEEEFMDELKGYGNRWFTATNIMFGGALLALYLFQGLILAVRMKIKSAYRKKAMKNS
;
A
#
# COMPACT_ATOMS: atom_id res chain seq x y z
N VAL A 1 7.72 4.78 1.70
CA VAL A 1 8.92 4.55 2.53
C VAL A 1 10.09 4.25 1.62
N PHE A 2 10.07 3.18 0.82
CA PHE A 2 11.18 2.77 -0.07
C PHE A 2 11.70 3.91 -0.96
N LYS A 3 10.83 4.68 -1.63
CA LYS A 3 11.26 5.81 -2.47
C LYS A 3 11.99 6.91 -1.71
N ILE A 4 11.63 7.16 -0.45
CA ILE A 4 12.35 8.15 0.37
C ILE A 4 13.71 7.59 0.78
N GLU A 5 13.81 6.28 1.09
CA GLU A 5 15.09 5.62 1.36
C GLU A 5 16.00 5.70 0.11
N GLU A 6 15.47 5.46 -1.07
CA GLU A 6 16.18 5.58 -2.35
C GLU A 6 16.71 7.02 -2.58
N TYR A 7 15.89 8.05 -2.32
CA TYR A 7 16.33 9.45 -2.41
C TYR A 7 17.40 9.81 -1.37
N LEU A 8 17.26 9.31 -0.14
CA LEU A 8 18.26 9.55 0.89
C LEU A 8 19.59 8.85 0.57
N ALA A 9 19.53 7.66 -0.06
CA ALA A 9 20.72 6.94 -0.50
C ALA A 9 21.49 7.70 -1.60
N ILE A 10 20.82 8.43 -2.51
CA ILE A 10 21.46 9.27 -3.52
C ILE A 10 22.37 10.33 -2.89
N TRP A 11 22.01 10.82 -1.70
CA TRP A 11 22.78 11.84 -0.97
C TRP A 11 23.62 11.26 0.16
N ASP A 12 23.84 9.94 0.17
CA ASP A 12 24.60 9.21 1.21
C ASP A 12 24.09 9.50 2.66
N MET A 13 22.78 9.74 2.77
CA MET A 13 22.11 10.00 4.03
C MET A 13 21.30 8.79 4.47
N SER A 14 21.92 7.87 5.21
CA SER A 14 21.17 6.79 5.85
C SER A 14 20.44 7.30 7.10
N GLN A 15 19.14 7.07 7.19
CA GLN A 15 18.33 7.43 8.35
C GLN A 15 17.64 6.19 8.93
N PRO A 16 17.37 6.15 10.25
CA PRO A 16 16.55 5.09 10.82
C PRO A 16 15.20 5.01 10.13
N ARG A 17 14.78 3.79 9.78
CA ARG A 17 13.52 3.52 9.04
C ARG A 17 12.29 4.18 9.68
N THR A 18 12.28 4.30 11.01
CA THR A 18 11.21 5.00 11.73
C THR A 18 11.10 6.47 11.33
N ILE A 19 12.25 7.16 11.15
CA ILE A 19 12.27 8.56 10.70
C ILE A 19 11.78 8.67 9.26
N VAL A 20 12.24 7.77 8.39
CA VAL A 20 11.80 7.72 6.98
C VAL A 20 10.30 7.47 6.89
N PHE A 21 9.78 6.54 7.71
CA PHE A 21 8.35 6.27 7.80
C PHE A 21 7.56 7.50 8.27
N MET A 22 7.99 8.16 9.35
CA MET A 22 7.33 9.38 9.85
C MET A 22 7.33 10.49 8.79
N LEU A 23 8.43 10.64 8.06
CA LEU A 23 8.55 11.62 6.98
C LEU A 23 7.58 11.28 5.83
N ALA A 24 7.56 10.02 5.39
CA ALA A 24 6.67 9.56 4.32
C ALA A 24 5.20 9.79 4.68
N MET A 25 4.80 9.38 5.88
CA MET A 25 3.43 9.57 6.40
C MET A 25 3.09 11.04 6.57
N GLY A 26 4.04 11.84 7.06
CA GLY A 26 3.87 13.28 7.25
C GLY A 26 3.64 14.01 5.92
N VAL A 27 4.46 13.75 4.92
CA VAL A 27 4.33 14.37 3.58
C VAL A 27 3.04 13.93 2.91
N ALA A 28 2.75 12.63 2.84
CA ALA A 28 1.54 12.12 2.22
C ALA A 28 0.26 12.62 2.94
N GLY A 29 0.26 12.61 4.28
CA GLY A 29 -0.84 13.14 5.07
C GLY A 29 -1.06 14.63 4.88
N TYR A 30 0.01 15.43 4.86
CA TYR A 30 -0.03 16.85 4.59
C TYR A 30 -0.63 17.17 3.21
N GLU A 31 -0.15 16.50 2.16
CA GLU A 31 -0.66 16.67 0.80
C GLU A 31 -2.13 16.26 0.70
N PHE A 32 -2.52 15.14 1.31
CA PHE A 32 -3.90 14.68 1.33
C PHE A 32 -4.83 15.69 2.02
N VAL A 33 -4.47 16.16 3.22
CA VAL A 33 -5.28 17.13 3.98
C VAL A 33 -5.46 18.42 3.21
N LEU A 34 -4.37 18.99 2.70
CA LEU A 34 -4.45 20.26 1.94
C LEU A 34 -5.15 20.08 0.62
N GLY A 35 -4.94 18.97 -0.09
CA GLY A 35 -5.61 18.66 -1.34
C GLY A 35 -7.12 18.54 -1.15
N LEU A 36 -7.57 17.83 -0.11
CA LEU A 36 -8.99 17.67 0.18
C LEU A 36 -9.64 18.97 0.67
N LEU A 37 -8.95 19.75 1.51
CA LEU A 37 -9.40 21.08 1.94
C LEU A 37 -9.53 22.05 0.74
N LEU A 38 -8.58 22.00 -0.20
CA LEU A 38 -8.64 22.79 -1.43
C LEU A 38 -9.83 22.36 -2.30
N ALA A 39 -10.03 21.05 -2.50
CA ALA A 39 -11.14 20.51 -3.29
C ALA A 39 -12.51 20.88 -2.70
N MET A 40 -12.60 20.95 -1.36
CA MET A 40 -13.83 21.38 -0.66
C MET A 40 -13.98 22.92 -0.58
N GLY A 41 -13.03 23.69 -1.09
CA GLY A 41 -13.03 25.14 -0.98
C GLY A 41 -12.84 25.67 0.44
N CYS A 42 -12.25 24.86 1.33
CA CYS A 42 -11.92 25.23 2.69
C CYS A 42 -10.54 25.91 2.75
N TYR A 43 -10.37 26.83 3.70
CA TYR A 43 -9.10 27.53 3.91
C TYR A 43 -8.46 28.08 2.61
N LYS A 44 -9.22 28.80 1.83
CA LYS A 44 -8.90 29.31 0.48
C LYS A 44 -7.51 29.92 0.29
N ARG A 45 -6.91 30.46 1.36
CA ARG A 45 -5.53 30.99 1.31
C ARG A 45 -4.52 29.97 1.80
N VAL A 46 -4.81 29.30 2.91
CA VAL A 46 -3.85 28.41 3.58
C VAL A 46 -3.59 27.15 2.72
N ALA A 47 -4.65 26.51 2.21
CA ALA A 47 -4.50 25.28 1.45
C ALA A 47 -3.69 25.48 0.14
N PRO A 48 -4.00 26.48 -0.73
CA PRO A 48 -3.19 26.71 -1.93
C PRO A 48 -1.74 27.13 -1.61
N TRP A 49 -1.52 27.95 -0.57
CA TRP A 49 -0.17 28.33 -0.17
C TRP A 49 0.63 27.14 0.37
N GLY A 50 0.01 26.28 1.17
CA GLY A 50 0.65 25.06 1.66
C GLY A 50 1.06 24.12 0.51
N LEU A 51 0.15 23.86 -0.44
CA LEU A 51 0.45 23.06 -1.63
C LEU A 51 1.48 23.73 -2.55
N PHE A 52 1.44 25.04 -2.69
CA PHE A 52 2.46 25.77 -3.45
C PHE A 52 3.86 25.60 -2.84
N LEU A 53 3.97 25.64 -1.51
CA LEU A 53 5.23 25.40 -0.81
C LEU A 53 5.77 23.98 -1.09
N THR A 54 4.90 22.98 -1.15
CA THR A 54 5.29 21.62 -1.58
C THR A 54 5.86 21.64 -3.00
N MET A 55 5.19 22.36 -3.93
CA MET A 55 5.66 22.46 -5.31
C MET A 55 7.00 23.19 -5.45
N VAL A 56 7.33 24.14 -4.57
CA VAL A 56 8.64 24.80 -4.55
C VAL A 56 9.78 23.78 -4.31
N VAL A 57 9.50 22.71 -3.56
CA VAL A 57 10.45 21.62 -3.32
C VAL A 57 10.39 20.57 -4.42
N MET A 58 9.16 20.15 -4.79
CA MET A 58 8.95 19.06 -5.73
C MET A 58 9.34 19.41 -7.17
N LEU A 59 9.19 20.67 -7.59
CA LEU A 59 9.50 21.07 -8.96
C LEU A 59 11.01 20.98 -9.28
N PRO A 60 11.93 21.53 -8.45
CA PRO A 60 13.37 21.32 -8.63
C PRO A 60 13.78 19.85 -8.52
N LEU A 61 13.20 19.11 -7.57
CA LEU A 61 13.49 17.70 -7.36
C LEU A 61 13.14 16.88 -8.61
N THR A 62 11.94 17.05 -9.15
CA THR A 62 11.50 16.32 -10.35
C THR A 62 12.22 16.77 -11.61
N ALA A 63 12.68 18.02 -11.70
CA ALA A 63 13.56 18.47 -12.76
C ALA A 63 14.94 17.76 -12.69
N TYR A 64 15.52 17.64 -11.50
CA TYR A 64 16.76 16.90 -11.28
C TYR A 64 16.60 15.41 -11.65
N ILE A 65 15.53 14.77 -11.19
CA ILE A 65 15.24 13.36 -11.50
C ILE A 65 15.10 13.16 -13.01
N TRP A 66 14.42 14.06 -13.71
CA TRP A 66 14.27 13.97 -15.17
C TRP A 66 15.57 14.15 -15.93
N ILE A 67 16.47 15.04 -15.49
CA ILE A 67 17.73 15.34 -16.19
C ILE A 67 18.81 14.32 -15.86
N ALA A 68 18.94 13.92 -14.58
CA ALA A 68 20.00 13.04 -14.11
C ALA A 68 19.62 11.55 -14.12
N ASP A 69 18.32 11.24 -14.23
CA ASP A 69 17.71 9.90 -14.23
C ASP A 69 18.25 8.94 -13.15
N PRO A 70 18.41 9.39 -11.89
CA PRO A 70 18.99 8.59 -10.82
C PRO A 70 18.05 7.49 -10.31
N VAL A 71 16.75 7.58 -10.61
CA VAL A 71 15.70 6.66 -10.18
C VAL A 71 14.74 6.38 -11.34
N SER A 72 14.21 5.18 -11.41
CA SER A 72 13.30 4.74 -12.48
C SER A 72 12.00 5.55 -12.56
N ASP A 73 11.48 5.98 -11.41
CA ASP A 73 10.27 6.80 -11.31
C ASP A 73 10.28 7.67 -10.05
N CYS A 74 9.52 8.74 -10.06
CA CYS A 74 9.40 9.67 -8.92
C CYS A 74 8.67 9.08 -7.70
N GLY A 75 7.88 8.01 -7.87
CA GLY A 75 7.07 7.42 -6.80
C GLY A 75 5.87 8.25 -6.34
N CYS A 76 5.54 9.36 -7.03
CA CYS A 76 4.45 10.27 -6.61
C CYS A 76 3.08 9.61 -6.54
N PHE A 77 2.82 8.57 -7.34
CA PHE A 77 1.59 7.77 -7.32
C PHE A 77 1.80 6.38 -6.70
N GLY A 78 2.96 6.15 -6.07
CA GLY A 78 3.35 4.82 -5.59
C GLY A 78 3.35 3.80 -6.73
N ASP A 79 3.07 2.54 -6.42
CA ASP A 79 3.03 1.46 -7.41
C ASP A 79 1.74 1.45 -8.24
N PHE A 80 0.75 2.28 -7.89
CA PHE A 80 -0.53 2.36 -8.62
C PHE A 80 -0.36 2.82 -10.07
N TRP A 81 0.50 3.82 -10.31
CA TRP A 81 0.72 4.36 -11.64
C TRP A 81 2.15 4.86 -11.80
N LYS A 82 2.95 4.06 -12.47
CA LYS A 82 4.33 4.43 -12.82
C LYS A 82 4.32 5.31 -14.07
N ILE A 83 4.66 6.58 -13.92
CA ILE A 83 4.78 7.55 -15.00
C ILE A 83 6.22 7.97 -15.17
N SER A 84 6.63 8.25 -16.41
CA SER A 84 7.99 8.68 -16.71
C SER A 84 8.38 9.95 -15.95
N ASN A 85 9.68 10.10 -15.66
CA ASN A 85 10.24 11.25 -14.96
C ASN A 85 9.90 12.59 -15.64
N GLY A 86 9.93 12.64 -16.98
CA GLY A 86 9.53 13.81 -17.77
C GLY A 86 8.05 14.15 -17.64
N ALA A 87 7.15 13.14 -17.69
CA ALA A 87 5.71 13.36 -17.50
C ALA A 87 5.39 13.86 -16.08
N THR A 88 6.10 13.35 -15.07
CA THR A 88 5.99 13.83 -13.68
C THR A 88 6.39 15.30 -13.56
N PHE A 89 7.48 15.73 -14.19
CA PHE A 89 7.90 17.12 -14.18
C PHE A 89 6.86 18.02 -14.86
N LEU A 90 6.34 17.65 -16.03
CA LEU A 90 5.29 18.41 -16.72
C LEU A 90 4.00 18.51 -15.88
N LYS A 91 3.59 17.43 -15.24
CA LYS A 91 2.47 17.42 -14.28
C LYS A 91 2.70 18.45 -13.16
N ASN A 92 3.89 18.49 -12.58
CA ASN A 92 4.21 19.42 -11.49
C ASN A 92 4.23 20.88 -11.96
N ILE A 93 4.67 21.17 -13.20
CA ILE A 93 4.52 22.50 -13.81
C ILE A 93 3.03 22.89 -13.92
N ALA A 94 2.18 21.98 -14.41
CA ALA A 94 0.76 22.23 -14.55
C ALA A 94 0.07 22.53 -13.20
N ILE A 95 0.39 21.70 -12.18
CA ILE A 95 -0.13 21.89 -10.80
C ILE A 95 0.35 23.24 -10.24
N THR A 96 1.65 23.56 -10.36
CA THR A 96 2.21 24.83 -9.88
C THR A 96 1.53 26.03 -10.55
N THR A 97 1.34 25.96 -11.87
CA THR A 97 0.64 27.01 -12.61
C THR A 97 -0.80 27.17 -12.13
N GLY A 98 -1.52 26.05 -11.95
CA GLY A 98 -2.88 26.07 -11.40
C GLY A 98 -2.95 26.70 -10.01
N LEU A 99 -2.00 26.36 -9.11
CA LEU A 99 -1.93 26.95 -7.78
C LEU A 99 -1.64 28.46 -7.81
N LEU A 100 -0.75 28.91 -8.69
CA LEU A 100 -0.48 30.35 -8.88
C LEU A 100 -1.72 31.11 -9.37
N LEU A 101 -2.49 30.53 -10.30
CA LEU A 101 -3.74 31.09 -10.76
C LEU A 101 -4.78 31.15 -9.63
N LEU A 102 -4.92 30.09 -8.84
CA LEU A 102 -5.80 30.07 -7.67
C LEU A 102 -5.40 31.12 -6.64
N LEU A 103 -4.11 31.28 -6.38
CA LEU A 103 -3.61 32.30 -5.44
C LEU A 103 -3.87 33.72 -5.96
N LYS A 104 -3.71 33.95 -7.27
CA LYS A 104 -3.96 35.26 -7.91
C LYS A 104 -5.44 35.66 -7.84
N TRP A 105 -6.36 34.73 -8.11
CA TRP A 105 -7.81 34.98 -8.15
C TRP A 105 -8.52 34.52 -6.87
N ASN A 106 -7.83 34.34 -5.79
CA ASN A 106 -8.36 33.83 -4.53
C ASN A 106 -9.56 34.62 -3.99
N SER A 107 -9.61 35.95 -4.22
CA SER A 107 -10.74 36.80 -3.78
C SER A 107 -12.04 36.50 -4.51
N GLU A 108 -11.98 35.96 -5.73
CA GLU A 108 -13.14 35.66 -6.57
C GLU A 108 -13.72 34.29 -6.30
N ILE A 109 -12.95 33.40 -5.65
CA ILE A 109 -13.35 32.03 -5.34
C ILE A 109 -14.35 32.06 -4.19
N ARG A 110 -15.57 31.56 -4.41
CA ARG A 110 -16.57 31.37 -3.34
C ARG A 110 -16.18 30.19 -2.45
N GLU A 111 -16.53 30.30 -1.16
CA GLU A 111 -16.51 29.15 -0.26
C GLU A 111 -17.48 28.10 -0.77
N ALA A 112 -16.98 26.90 -1.14
CA ALA A 112 -17.78 25.96 -1.91
C ALA A 112 -18.72 25.12 -1.03
N LEU A 113 -18.21 24.47 0.00
CA LEU A 113 -18.97 23.49 0.76
C LEU A 113 -19.20 23.87 2.22
N PHE A 114 -18.19 24.40 2.92
CA PHE A 114 -18.26 24.61 4.37
C PHE A 114 -18.07 26.08 4.78
N ASN A 115 -18.90 26.51 5.74
CA ASN A 115 -18.81 27.84 6.33
C ASN A 115 -17.48 27.99 7.12
N PRO A 116 -16.82 29.17 7.12
CA PRO A 116 -15.58 29.43 7.86
C PRO A 116 -15.62 28.98 9.33
N ALA A 117 -16.77 29.10 9.99
CA ALA A 117 -16.93 28.73 11.41
C ALA A 117 -16.73 27.24 11.70
N ILE A 118 -16.91 26.35 10.71
CA ILE A 118 -16.79 24.90 10.91
C ILE A 118 -15.64 24.26 10.11
N GLN A 119 -14.90 25.04 9.32
CA GLN A 119 -13.79 24.53 8.52
C GLN A 119 -12.71 23.85 9.38
N TRP A 120 -12.52 24.34 10.62
CA TRP A 120 -11.57 23.70 11.55
C TRP A 120 -11.98 22.26 11.92
N MET A 121 -13.31 22.01 12.08
CA MET A 121 -13.82 20.65 12.35
C MET A 121 -13.59 19.74 11.14
N VAL A 122 -13.82 20.27 9.94
CA VAL A 122 -13.55 19.55 8.69
C VAL A 122 -12.06 19.21 8.60
N GLY A 123 -11.19 20.17 8.84
CA GLY A 123 -9.74 19.96 8.81
C GLY A 123 -9.28 18.93 9.86
N ALA A 124 -9.79 19.03 11.08
CA ALA A 124 -9.49 18.07 12.15
C ALA A 124 -9.97 16.66 11.78
N TRP A 125 -11.17 16.53 11.21
CA TRP A 125 -11.73 15.25 10.80
C TRP A 125 -10.94 14.59 9.66
N ILE A 126 -10.54 15.37 8.63
CA ILE A 126 -9.69 14.89 7.55
C ILE A 126 -8.32 14.44 8.09
N SER A 127 -7.75 15.23 9.01
CA SER A 127 -6.44 14.89 9.63
C SER A 127 -6.54 13.60 10.46
N LEU A 128 -7.61 13.44 11.23
CA LEU A 128 -7.85 12.22 12.00
C LEU A 128 -8.01 11.00 11.07
N TYR A 129 -8.79 11.15 10.00
CA TYR A 129 -9.01 10.10 9.02
C TYR A 129 -7.70 9.63 8.39
N ILE A 130 -6.84 10.54 7.88
CA ILE A 130 -5.60 10.13 7.23
C ILE A 130 -4.60 9.50 8.20
N ILE A 131 -4.60 9.93 9.48
CA ILE A 131 -3.79 9.29 10.51
C ILE A 131 -4.26 7.86 10.74
N ILE A 132 -5.56 7.64 10.91
CA ILE A 132 -6.14 6.30 11.12
C ILE A 132 -5.84 5.39 9.93
N ILE A 133 -6.12 5.86 8.71
CA ILE A 133 -5.86 5.07 7.49
C ILE A 133 -4.37 4.79 7.29
N GLY A 134 -3.52 5.76 7.60
CA GLY A 134 -2.08 5.60 7.48
C GLY A 134 -1.52 4.58 8.48
N LEU A 135 -1.95 4.64 9.73
CA LEU A 135 -1.55 3.67 10.76
C LEU A 135 -2.11 2.28 10.45
N TYR A 136 -3.37 2.21 9.99
CA TYR A 136 -3.97 0.95 9.53
C TYR A 136 -3.17 0.37 8.36
N GLY A 137 -2.94 1.15 7.30
CA GLY A 137 -2.22 0.71 6.11
C GLY A 137 -0.75 0.33 6.36
N TYR A 138 -0.16 0.73 7.49
CA TYR A 138 1.17 0.28 7.91
C TYR A 138 1.14 -1.12 8.50
N ASN A 139 0.08 -1.47 9.24
CA ASN A 139 -0.03 -2.72 9.98
C ASN A 139 -0.90 -3.79 9.29
N ALA A 140 -1.75 -3.39 8.34
CA ALA A 140 -2.66 -4.31 7.65
C ALA A 140 -2.28 -4.51 6.18
N GLN A 141 -2.78 -5.59 5.60
CA GLN A 141 -2.61 -5.86 4.17
C GLN A 141 -3.32 -4.78 3.34
N PRO A 142 -2.78 -4.41 2.17
CA PRO A 142 -3.41 -3.43 1.31
C PRO A 142 -4.70 -3.99 0.71
N MET A 143 -5.73 -3.14 0.59
CA MET A 143 -6.99 -3.52 -0.05
C MET A 143 -6.84 -3.76 -1.56
N ILE A 144 -5.97 -3.00 -2.22
CA ILE A 144 -5.54 -3.22 -3.59
C ILE A 144 -4.02 -3.36 -3.54
N ASP A 145 -3.53 -4.53 -3.94
CA ASP A 145 -2.11 -4.84 -3.91
C ASP A 145 -1.52 -4.63 -5.31
N PHE A 146 -0.64 -3.65 -5.44
CA PHE A 146 0.09 -3.33 -6.67
C PHE A 146 1.53 -3.87 -6.65
N ARG A 147 1.87 -4.68 -5.65
CA ARG A 147 3.19 -5.29 -5.52
C ARG A 147 3.31 -6.50 -6.44
N SER A 148 4.47 -7.15 -6.41
CA SER A 148 4.81 -8.24 -7.33
C SER A 148 3.93 -9.47 -7.19
N PHE A 149 3.34 -9.72 -6.02
CA PHE A 149 2.52 -10.90 -5.75
C PHE A 149 1.09 -10.52 -5.30
N PRO A 150 0.26 -9.87 -6.11
CA PRO A 150 -1.13 -9.60 -5.73
C PRO A 150 -1.92 -10.90 -5.54
N VAL A 151 -3.10 -10.80 -4.93
CA VAL A 151 -4.08 -11.90 -4.88
C VAL A 151 -4.39 -12.33 -6.32
N GLY A 152 -4.36 -13.63 -6.59
CA GLY A 152 -4.46 -14.21 -7.92
C GLY A 152 -3.11 -14.60 -8.56
N THR A 153 -1.97 -14.29 -7.92
CA THR A 153 -0.65 -14.70 -8.42
C THR A 153 -0.38 -16.16 -8.07
N SER A 154 0.06 -16.95 -9.06
CA SER A 154 0.58 -18.30 -8.82
C SER A 154 2.01 -18.24 -8.27
N LEU A 155 2.28 -18.98 -7.21
CA LEU A 155 3.62 -19.17 -6.65
C LEU A 155 4.24 -20.53 -7.05
N VAL A 156 3.47 -21.40 -7.72
CA VAL A 156 4.01 -22.64 -8.25
C VAL A 156 5.03 -22.30 -9.32
N ALA A 157 6.24 -22.83 -9.17
CA ALA A 157 7.25 -22.73 -10.22
C ALA A 157 6.65 -23.34 -11.50
N SER A 158 6.56 -22.54 -12.56
CA SER A 158 6.10 -23.03 -13.85
C SER A 158 7.10 -24.08 -14.33
N GLY A 159 6.79 -25.36 -14.12
CA GLY A 159 7.61 -26.49 -14.54
C GLY A 159 7.61 -26.70 -16.06
N ASP A 160 6.97 -25.84 -16.80
CA ASP A 160 7.08 -25.80 -18.25
C ASP A 160 8.19 -24.83 -18.64
N ASP A 161 9.24 -25.37 -19.24
CA ASP A 161 10.24 -24.62 -20.03
C ASP A 161 9.61 -23.76 -21.14
N ASP A 162 8.28 -23.78 -21.27
CA ASP A 162 7.44 -23.04 -22.23
C ASP A 162 6.79 -21.75 -21.67
N ALA A 163 6.92 -21.44 -20.37
CA ALA A 163 6.62 -20.10 -19.87
C ALA A 163 7.75 -19.16 -20.33
N GLY A 164 7.79 -18.94 -21.63
CA GLY A 164 8.86 -18.24 -22.32
C GLY A 164 8.97 -16.80 -21.82
N PHE A 165 10.14 -16.40 -21.43
CA PHE A 165 10.48 -14.98 -21.33
C PHE A 165 10.61 -14.41 -22.73
N ALA A 166 9.95 -13.29 -23.00
CA ALA A 166 10.31 -12.45 -24.11
C ALA A 166 11.48 -11.54 -23.67
N PHE A 167 12.55 -11.58 -24.41
CA PHE A 167 13.70 -10.74 -24.19
C PHE A 167 13.53 -9.49 -25.04
N VAL A 168 13.50 -8.33 -24.39
CA VAL A 168 13.40 -7.04 -25.08
C VAL A 168 14.80 -6.59 -25.45
N TYR A 169 15.03 -6.47 -26.73
CA TYR A 169 16.26 -5.91 -27.28
C TYR A 169 15.97 -4.58 -27.99
N GLU A 170 16.94 -3.69 -27.96
CA GLU A 170 16.87 -2.40 -28.64
C GLU A 170 17.95 -2.27 -29.71
N LYS A 171 17.54 -1.77 -30.87
CA LYS A 171 18.45 -1.41 -31.96
C LYS A 171 17.93 -0.16 -32.67
N ASP A 172 18.78 0.84 -32.86
CA ASP A 172 18.44 2.10 -33.51
C ASP A 172 17.24 2.84 -32.91
N GLY A 173 17.03 2.69 -31.57
CA GLY A 173 15.89 3.28 -30.84
C GLY A 173 14.57 2.54 -31.03
N GLN A 174 14.56 1.37 -31.64
CA GLN A 174 13.41 0.48 -31.75
C GLN A 174 13.56 -0.71 -30.81
N ARG A 175 12.55 -0.95 -29.96
CA ARG A 175 12.48 -2.09 -29.06
C ARG A 175 11.65 -3.19 -29.73
N GLN A 176 12.14 -4.41 -29.63
CA GLN A 176 11.45 -5.60 -30.14
C GLN A 176 11.60 -6.74 -29.14
N GLU A 177 10.53 -7.55 -29.01
CA GLU A 177 10.49 -8.71 -28.15
C GLU A 177 10.91 -9.95 -28.93
N PHE A 178 11.76 -10.77 -28.32
CA PHE A 178 12.28 -12.00 -28.88
C PHE A 178 12.06 -13.14 -27.89
N THR A 179 11.70 -14.32 -28.36
CA THR A 179 11.68 -15.55 -27.57
C THR A 179 13.09 -16.14 -27.46
N ILE A 180 13.35 -17.01 -26.47
CA ILE A 180 14.65 -17.63 -26.26
C ILE A 180 15.18 -18.36 -27.51
N ASP A 181 14.27 -18.91 -28.31
CA ASP A 181 14.61 -19.62 -29.56
C ASP A 181 14.88 -18.69 -30.74
N GLN A 182 14.57 -17.42 -30.62
CA GLN A 182 14.66 -16.40 -31.68
C GLN A 182 15.47 -15.17 -31.24
N LEU A 183 16.47 -15.38 -30.39
CA LEU A 183 17.32 -14.26 -29.93
C LEU A 183 18.03 -13.58 -31.11
N PRO A 184 18.08 -12.24 -31.14
CA PRO A 184 18.69 -11.49 -32.22
C PRO A 184 20.22 -11.62 -32.18
N ASP A 185 20.86 -11.18 -33.26
CA ASP A 185 22.31 -11.16 -33.36
C ASP A 185 22.94 -10.09 -32.42
N SER A 186 24.28 -10.13 -32.31
CA SER A 186 25.06 -9.25 -31.44
C SER A 186 24.99 -7.74 -31.78
N THR A 187 24.16 -7.34 -32.73
CA THR A 187 23.93 -5.92 -33.10
C THR A 187 22.77 -5.31 -32.30
N TRP A 188 22.05 -6.13 -31.54
CA TRP A 188 20.97 -5.72 -30.66
C TRP A 188 21.47 -5.65 -29.20
N GLU A 189 21.08 -4.64 -28.50
CA GLU A 189 21.39 -4.47 -27.07
C GLU A 189 20.25 -4.97 -26.20
N PHE A 190 20.56 -5.84 -25.22
CA PHE A 190 19.57 -6.35 -24.28
C PHE A 190 19.10 -5.22 -23.36
N VAL A 191 17.79 -5.03 -23.24
CA VAL A 191 17.18 -3.98 -22.42
C VAL A 191 16.47 -4.57 -21.21
N ASP A 192 15.64 -5.61 -21.43
CA ASP A 192 14.79 -6.19 -20.37
C ASP A 192 14.31 -7.58 -20.74
N ARG A 193 13.75 -8.32 -19.76
CA ARG A 193 13.03 -9.56 -20.00
C ARG A 193 11.60 -9.45 -19.47
N ILE A 194 10.63 -9.84 -20.26
CA ILE A 194 9.21 -9.80 -19.92
C ILE A 194 8.67 -11.25 -19.91
N PRO A 195 8.00 -11.72 -18.86
CA PRO A 195 7.37 -13.06 -18.88
C PRO A 195 6.24 -13.09 -19.92
N VAL A 196 6.28 -14.06 -20.83
CA VAL A 196 5.22 -14.31 -21.81
C VAL A 196 4.27 -15.35 -21.23
N GLY A 197 3.05 -14.94 -20.93
CA GLY A 197 2.01 -15.85 -20.41
C GLY A 197 1.67 -15.68 -18.93
N GLY A 198 2.28 -14.72 -18.24
CA GLY A 198 1.86 -14.36 -16.87
C GLY A 198 0.48 -13.72 -16.88
N THR A 199 -0.42 -14.21 -16.03
CA THR A 199 -1.69 -13.54 -15.69
C THR A 199 -1.46 -12.06 -15.47
N GLU A 200 -2.29 -11.22 -16.08
CA GLU A 200 -2.26 -9.75 -15.89
C GLU A 200 -2.23 -9.41 -14.40
N GLY A 201 -1.06 -9.04 -13.86
CA GLY A 201 -0.93 -8.63 -12.46
C GLY A 201 0.42 -8.85 -11.79
N GLY A 202 1.28 -9.75 -12.28
CA GLY A 202 2.60 -9.97 -11.65
C GLY A 202 3.73 -9.21 -12.35
N ASN A 203 4.52 -8.45 -11.62
CA ASN A 203 5.71 -7.72 -12.13
C ASN A 203 6.91 -8.65 -12.45
N GLY A 204 6.68 -9.94 -12.74
CA GLY A 204 7.73 -10.90 -13.12
C GLY A 204 8.70 -11.27 -11.99
N ALA A 205 8.37 -10.99 -10.74
CA ALA A 205 9.14 -11.47 -9.59
C ALA A 205 8.78 -12.93 -9.32
N GLU A 206 9.78 -13.77 -9.21
CA GLU A 206 9.66 -15.18 -8.85
C GLU A 206 10.09 -15.37 -7.39
N LEU A 207 9.27 -16.09 -6.62
CA LEU A 207 9.58 -16.38 -5.23
C LEU A 207 10.45 -17.63 -5.18
N ALA A 208 11.72 -17.49 -4.78
CA ALA A 208 12.61 -18.59 -4.54
C ALA A 208 12.67 -18.93 -3.04
N VAL A 209 12.47 -20.20 -2.70
CA VAL A 209 12.49 -20.75 -1.33
C VAL A 209 13.65 -21.69 -1.20
N PHE A 210 14.40 -21.57 -0.07
CA PHE A 210 15.62 -22.33 0.16
C PHE A 210 15.60 -23.12 1.46
N ASP A 211 16.14 -24.32 1.44
CA ASP A 211 16.54 -25.10 2.62
C ASP A 211 18.07 -25.14 2.67
N GLY A 212 18.67 -24.29 3.49
CA GLY A 212 20.10 -24.05 3.48
C GLY A 212 20.57 -23.35 2.19
N GLU A 213 21.30 -24.07 1.33
CA GLU A 213 21.77 -23.57 0.02
C GLU A 213 20.95 -24.12 -1.14
N ASP A 214 20.08 -25.10 -0.90
CA ASP A 214 19.29 -25.75 -1.94
C ASP A 214 17.97 -25.01 -2.18
N GLU A 215 17.66 -24.75 -3.44
CA GLU A 215 16.36 -24.21 -3.81
C GLU A 215 15.31 -25.33 -3.83
N VAL A 216 14.27 -25.17 -3.04
CA VAL A 216 13.22 -26.17 -2.82
C VAL A 216 11.81 -25.66 -3.17
N THR A 217 11.70 -24.58 -3.92
CA THR A 217 10.42 -23.91 -4.23
C THR A 217 9.38 -24.87 -4.78
N ALA A 218 9.75 -25.69 -5.77
CA ALA A 218 8.86 -26.66 -6.42
C ALA A 218 8.45 -27.83 -5.50
N ASP A 219 9.26 -28.11 -4.46
CA ASP A 219 9.03 -29.21 -3.52
C ASP A 219 8.14 -28.81 -2.34
N VAL A 220 8.08 -27.50 -2.02
CA VAL A 220 7.41 -27.01 -0.79
C VAL A 220 6.18 -26.17 -1.05
N ILE A 221 6.00 -25.64 -2.29
CA ILE A 221 4.77 -24.97 -2.69
C ILE A 221 3.85 -26.01 -3.33
N GLU A 222 2.74 -26.29 -2.65
CA GLU A 222 1.78 -27.28 -3.10
C GLU A 222 1.03 -26.79 -4.37
N PRO A 223 1.08 -27.54 -5.46
CA PRO A 223 0.40 -27.15 -6.70
C PRO A 223 -1.11 -27.40 -6.68
N GLU A 224 -1.61 -28.21 -5.74
CA GLU A 224 -3.02 -28.56 -5.59
C GLU A 224 -3.45 -28.46 -4.14
N GLY A 225 -4.70 -28.03 -3.89
CA GLY A 225 -5.27 -27.94 -2.56
C GLY A 225 -4.98 -26.62 -1.86
N VAL A 226 -5.25 -26.59 -0.56
CA VAL A 226 -5.05 -25.40 0.30
C VAL A 226 -3.74 -25.52 1.05
N GLN A 227 -2.96 -24.45 1.07
CA GLN A 227 -1.71 -24.37 1.84
C GLN A 227 -1.62 -23.02 2.56
N LEU A 228 -1.04 -23.01 3.77
CA LEU A 228 -0.76 -21.83 4.55
C LEU A 228 0.73 -21.47 4.49
N LEU A 229 1.04 -20.22 4.10
CA LEU A 229 2.39 -19.70 4.19
C LEU A 229 2.47 -18.68 5.33
N LEU A 230 3.22 -18.97 6.37
CA LEU A 230 3.60 -18.01 7.40
C LEU A 230 4.79 -17.19 6.89
N VAL A 231 4.59 -15.91 6.65
CA VAL A 231 5.61 -15.01 6.10
C VAL A 231 6.20 -14.14 7.20
N LEU A 232 7.51 -14.29 7.43
CA LEU A 232 8.29 -13.50 8.39
C LEU A 232 9.42 -12.77 7.65
N SER A 233 9.11 -11.61 7.11
CA SER A 233 10.10 -10.81 6.37
C SER A 233 11.26 -10.31 7.25
N GLU A 234 11.01 -10.04 8.53
CA GLU A 234 12.01 -9.59 9.50
C GLU A 234 11.88 -10.40 10.82
N PRO A 235 12.33 -11.69 10.88
CA PRO A 235 12.13 -12.54 12.05
C PRO A 235 12.69 -11.96 13.35
N LYS A 236 13.79 -11.21 13.29
CA LYS A 236 14.40 -10.55 14.44
C LYS A 236 13.51 -9.51 15.11
N ARG A 237 12.51 -9.00 14.39
CA ARG A 237 11.52 -8.02 14.87
C ARG A 237 10.19 -8.68 15.26
N ALA A 238 10.01 -9.94 14.87
CA ALA A 238 8.86 -10.74 15.26
C ALA A 238 8.95 -10.98 16.76
N GLY A 239 8.05 -10.41 17.53
CA GLY A 239 8.00 -10.62 18.97
C GLY A 239 7.46 -12.03 19.29
N VAL A 240 7.84 -12.56 20.45
CA VAL A 240 7.33 -13.85 20.97
C VAL A 240 5.82 -13.83 21.29
N THR A 241 5.20 -12.66 21.29
CA THR A 241 3.77 -12.48 21.63
C THR A 241 2.84 -13.28 20.71
N PHE A 242 3.24 -13.49 19.46
CA PHE A 242 2.40 -14.17 18.45
C PHE A 242 2.74 -15.65 18.27
N THR A 243 3.80 -16.17 18.92
CA THR A 243 4.23 -17.56 18.71
C THR A 243 3.17 -18.56 19.16
N TYR A 244 2.46 -18.27 20.24
CA TYR A 244 1.34 -19.09 20.70
C TYR A 244 0.25 -19.17 19.62
N THR A 245 -0.26 -18.07 19.14
CA THR A 245 -1.30 -18.05 18.10
C THR A 245 -0.85 -18.74 16.80
N ILE A 246 0.45 -18.62 16.43
CA ILE A 246 0.99 -19.30 15.25
C ILE A 246 0.96 -20.82 15.44
N ASN A 247 1.35 -21.30 16.62
CA ASN A 247 1.36 -22.74 16.93
C ASN A 247 -0.07 -23.30 16.97
N GLU A 248 -1.03 -22.58 17.54
CA GLU A 248 -2.46 -22.96 17.50
C GLU A 248 -2.99 -23.03 16.05
N ILE A 249 -2.62 -22.05 15.20
CA ILE A 249 -2.97 -22.10 13.77
C ILE A 249 -2.40 -23.34 13.12
N TYR A 250 -1.12 -23.66 13.40
CA TYR A 250 -0.47 -24.84 12.84
C TYR A 250 -1.13 -26.14 13.32
N GLU A 251 -1.35 -26.30 14.62
CA GLU A 251 -1.96 -27.49 15.20
C GLU A 251 -3.36 -27.76 14.63
N TYR A 252 -4.17 -26.72 14.51
CA TYR A 252 -5.51 -26.87 13.94
C TYR A 252 -5.43 -27.17 12.44
N ALA A 253 -4.61 -26.46 11.67
CA ALA A 253 -4.43 -26.69 10.24
C ALA A 253 -3.94 -28.12 9.95
N ASP A 254 -2.97 -28.62 10.72
CA ASP A 254 -2.47 -29.99 10.62
C ASP A 254 -3.58 -31.01 10.92
N SER A 255 -4.41 -30.75 11.94
CA SER A 255 -5.53 -31.62 12.34
C SER A 255 -6.59 -31.80 11.24
N ILE A 256 -6.78 -30.79 10.38
CA ILE A 256 -7.71 -30.81 9.24
C ILE A 256 -6.99 -31.11 7.90
N GLY A 257 -5.69 -31.41 7.93
CA GLY A 257 -4.91 -31.79 6.74
C GLY A 257 -4.50 -30.64 5.84
N ILE A 258 -4.46 -29.39 6.35
CA ILE A 258 -3.96 -28.23 5.60
C ILE A 258 -2.47 -28.04 5.94
N PRO A 259 -1.54 -28.20 4.97
CA PRO A 259 -0.12 -28.00 5.20
C PRO A 259 0.20 -26.53 5.46
N MET A 260 1.08 -26.29 6.44
CA MET A 260 1.59 -24.95 6.75
C MET A 260 3.12 -24.97 6.76
N ILE A 261 3.72 -23.99 6.08
CA ILE A 261 5.18 -23.74 6.10
C ILE A 261 5.48 -22.30 6.48
N ALA A 262 6.67 -22.04 7.01
CA ALA A 262 7.14 -20.70 7.31
C ALA A 262 8.27 -20.27 6.37
N LEU A 263 8.14 -19.08 5.81
CA LEU A 263 9.13 -18.41 4.97
C LEU A 263 9.77 -17.26 5.75
N LEU A 264 11.07 -17.34 5.99
CA LEU A 264 11.82 -16.40 6.82
C LEU A 264 12.83 -15.58 6.00
N GLY A 265 12.76 -14.26 6.09
CA GLY A 265 13.74 -13.33 5.52
C GLY A 265 15.03 -13.27 6.34
N THR A 266 15.74 -14.38 6.44
CA THR A 266 16.96 -14.52 7.23
C THR A 266 17.82 -15.67 6.71
N ASP A 267 19.02 -15.85 7.28
CA ASP A 267 19.89 -16.99 7.01
C ASP A 267 19.49 -18.24 7.84
N SER A 268 20.15 -19.38 7.56
CA SER A 268 19.89 -20.65 8.26
C SER A 268 20.11 -20.56 9.77
N ARG A 269 21.00 -19.66 10.23
CA ARG A 269 21.20 -19.41 11.66
C ARG A 269 20.00 -18.68 12.27
N GLY A 270 19.43 -17.72 11.54
CA GLY A 270 18.20 -17.01 11.95
C GLY A 270 17.00 -17.95 12.01
N VAL A 271 16.89 -18.93 11.11
CA VAL A 271 15.87 -19.99 11.16
C VAL A 271 16.01 -20.83 12.45
N ALA A 272 17.23 -21.24 12.79
CA ALA A 272 17.46 -21.99 14.03
C ALA A 272 17.07 -21.21 15.28
N ILE A 273 17.38 -19.90 15.32
CA ILE A 273 17.00 -19.01 16.42
C ILE A 273 15.46 -18.87 16.47
N TRP A 274 14.79 -18.74 15.33
CA TRP A 274 13.33 -18.66 15.28
C TRP A 274 12.69 -19.94 15.81
N ARG A 275 13.11 -21.11 15.35
CA ARG A 275 12.58 -22.40 15.81
C ARG A 275 12.71 -22.58 17.34
N ASP A 276 13.87 -22.23 17.89
CA ASP A 276 14.11 -22.34 19.34
C ASP A 276 13.21 -21.36 20.13
N MET A 277 13.09 -20.12 19.64
CA MET A 277 12.32 -19.07 20.30
C MET A 277 10.81 -19.30 20.22
N SER A 278 10.31 -19.76 19.07
CA SER A 278 8.88 -19.95 18.81
C SER A 278 8.36 -21.35 19.15
N MET A 279 9.24 -22.29 19.45
CA MET A 279 8.93 -23.72 19.58
C MET A 279 8.18 -24.25 18.33
N ALA A 280 8.61 -23.81 17.15
CA ALA A 280 7.95 -24.14 15.88
C ALA A 280 8.08 -25.61 15.53
N GLU A 281 6.97 -26.31 15.36
CA GLU A 281 6.90 -27.67 14.82
C GLU A 281 6.67 -27.68 13.31
N TYR A 282 6.23 -26.55 12.73
CA TYR A 282 6.07 -26.37 11.29
C TYR A 282 7.41 -26.25 10.55
N PRO A 283 7.48 -26.68 9.28
CA PRO A 283 8.66 -26.52 8.44
C PRO A 283 9.01 -25.03 8.24
N CYS A 284 10.31 -24.72 8.35
CA CYS A 284 10.80 -23.35 8.21
C CYS A 284 11.87 -23.30 7.11
N TYR A 285 11.66 -22.41 6.16
CA TYR A 285 12.53 -22.17 5.01
C TYR A 285 13.01 -20.73 4.95
N THR A 286 14.03 -20.46 4.16
CA THR A 286 14.52 -19.11 3.92
C THR A 286 14.06 -18.60 2.56
N ALA A 287 13.84 -17.28 2.47
CA ALA A 287 13.60 -16.59 1.22
C ALA A 287 14.17 -15.16 1.29
N ASP A 288 14.31 -14.51 0.14
CA ASP A 288 14.79 -13.13 0.09
C ASP A 288 13.82 -12.19 0.85
N ASP A 289 14.37 -11.38 1.74
CA ASP A 289 13.59 -10.51 2.62
C ASP A 289 12.82 -9.42 1.84
N THR A 290 13.35 -8.99 0.69
CA THR A 290 12.71 -8.04 -0.20
C THR A 290 11.51 -8.68 -0.89
N LEU A 291 11.65 -9.91 -1.41
CA LEU A 291 10.55 -10.67 -2.02
C LEU A 291 9.46 -10.98 -1.01
N LEU A 292 9.81 -11.34 0.24
CA LEU A 292 8.82 -11.54 1.30
C LEU A 292 8.06 -10.26 1.67
N LYS A 293 8.71 -9.08 1.61
CA LYS A 293 8.05 -7.78 1.77
C LYS A 293 7.17 -7.42 0.59
N GLU A 294 7.51 -7.90 -0.62
CA GLU A 294 6.66 -7.80 -1.80
C GLU A 294 5.47 -8.78 -1.73
N LEU A 295 5.68 -9.99 -1.19
CA LEU A 295 4.62 -10.98 -1.01
C LEU A 295 3.58 -10.51 0.01
N SER A 296 4.01 -10.03 1.18
CA SER A 296 3.10 -9.67 2.25
C SER A 296 3.57 -8.46 3.05
N ARG A 297 2.64 -7.68 3.57
CA ARG A 297 2.91 -6.52 4.42
C ARG A 297 2.90 -6.90 5.90
N GLY A 298 3.74 -6.24 6.70
CA GLY A 298 3.85 -6.48 8.14
C GLY A 298 5.06 -7.36 8.49
N THR A 299 5.28 -7.53 9.79
CA THR A 299 6.42 -8.33 10.31
C THR A 299 6.11 -9.82 10.26
N ILE A 300 4.86 -10.18 10.56
CA ILE A 300 4.32 -11.55 10.52
C ILE A 300 2.99 -11.50 9.78
N SER A 301 2.86 -12.32 8.76
CA SER A 301 1.65 -12.42 7.95
C SER A 301 1.37 -13.85 7.58
N LEU A 302 0.12 -14.15 7.35
CA LEU A 302 -0.34 -15.42 6.81
C LEU A 302 -0.82 -15.19 5.38
N VAL A 303 -0.39 -16.05 4.47
CA VAL A 303 -0.84 -16.09 3.08
C VAL A 303 -1.51 -17.43 2.85
N VAL A 304 -2.72 -17.40 2.32
CA VAL A 304 -3.46 -18.62 1.94
C VAL A 304 -3.28 -18.84 0.45
N LEU A 305 -2.82 -20.03 0.12
CA LEU A 305 -2.77 -20.52 -1.25
C LEU A 305 -3.91 -21.50 -1.50
N GLU A 306 -4.51 -21.45 -2.66
CA GLU A 306 -5.39 -22.49 -3.22
C GLU A 306 -4.86 -22.86 -4.60
N ASP A 307 -4.52 -24.12 -4.80
CA ASP A 307 -3.87 -24.64 -6.01
C ASP A 307 -2.61 -23.84 -6.40
N GLY A 308 -1.79 -23.50 -5.38
CA GLY A 308 -0.58 -22.71 -5.54
C GLY A 308 -0.79 -21.23 -5.86
N VAL A 309 -2.04 -20.75 -5.89
CA VAL A 309 -2.40 -19.35 -6.17
C VAL A 309 -2.69 -18.61 -4.88
N VAL A 310 -2.16 -17.41 -4.72
CA VAL A 310 -2.43 -16.53 -3.58
C VAL A 310 -3.89 -16.12 -3.58
N THR A 311 -4.69 -16.60 -2.61
CA THR A 311 -6.11 -16.25 -2.50
C THR A 311 -6.38 -15.20 -1.44
N SER A 312 -5.59 -15.18 -0.35
CA SER A 312 -5.69 -14.12 0.66
C SER A 312 -4.37 -13.88 1.36
N LYS A 313 -4.27 -12.70 1.98
CA LYS A 313 -3.15 -12.28 2.80
C LYS A 313 -3.67 -11.59 4.04
N THR A 314 -3.24 -12.02 5.21
CA THR A 314 -3.70 -11.49 6.50
C THR A 314 -2.51 -11.21 7.40
N THR A 315 -2.51 -10.06 8.06
CA THR A 315 -1.51 -9.77 9.08
C THR A 315 -1.93 -10.46 10.37
N LEU A 316 -1.00 -11.14 11.04
CA LEU A 316 -1.31 -11.94 12.22
C LEU A 316 -1.98 -11.14 13.35
N SER A 317 -1.64 -9.86 13.50
CA SER A 317 -2.27 -8.97 14.48
C SER A 317 -3.76 -8.66 14.21
N SER A 318 -4.29 -9.00 13.05
CA SER A 318 -5.71 -8.84 12.70
C SER A 318 -6.52 -10.12 12.84
N ILE A 319 -5.89 -11.22 13.17
CA ILE A 319 -6.53 -12.50 13.46
C ILE A 319 -6.99 -12.52 14.92
N SER A 320 -8.21 -12.97 15.17
CA SER A 320 -8.78 -13.11 16.51
C SER A 320 -8.25 -14.38 17.18
N PRO A 321 -7.49 -14.29 18.28
CA PRO A 321 -7.00 -15.47 18.98
C PRO A 321 -8.13 -16.38 19.46
N ASP A 322 -9.24 -15.81 19.92
CA ASP A 322 -10.39 -16.57 20.46
C ASP A 322 -10.99 -17.55 19.42
N VAL A 323 -11.04 -17.13 18.13
CA VAL A 323 -11.53 -17.98 17.03
C VAL A 323 -10.53 -19.07 16.70
N ILE A 324 -9.22 -18.78 16.81
CA ILE A 324 -8.17 -19.76 16.50
C ILE A 324 -8.06 -20.82 17.61
N GLU A 325 -8.18 -20.42 18.88
CA GLU A 325 -8.09 -21.36 20.00
C GLU A 325 -9.22 -22.42 20.02
N SER A 326 -10.40 -22.08 19.50
CA SER A 326 -11.55 -22.98 19.53
C SER A 326 -12.50 -22.69 18.36
N PRO A 327 -12.08 -22.96 17.11
CA PRO A 327 -12.95 -22.73 15.95
C PRO A 327 -14.16 -23.68 15.99
N GLU A 328 -15.35 -23.15 15.71
CA GLU A 328 -16.58 -23.96 15.66
C GLU A 328 -16.64 -24.85 14.42
N SER A 329 -15.92 -24.46 13.36
CA SER A 329 -15.86 -25.19 12.09
C SER A 329 -14.59 -24.83 11.30
N GLU A 330 -14.23 -25.69 10.34
CA GLU A 330 -13.17 -25.42 9.35
C GLU A 330 -13.46 -24.13 8.54
N GLU A 331 -14.73 -23.89 8.18
CA GLU A 331 -15.15 -22.69 7.45
C GLU A 331 -14.88 -21.42 8.27
N GLU A 332 -15.20 -21.42 9.56
CA GLU A 332 -14.94 -20.29 10.47
C GLU A 332 -13.44 -20.04 10.61
N PHE A 333 -12.63 -21.09 10.78
CA PHE A 333 -11.19 -21.00 10.84
C PHE A 333 -10.62 -20.38 9.57
N MET A 334 -11.00 -20.89 8.39
CA MET A 334 -10.53 -20.39 7.11
C MET A 334 -10.99 -18.96 6.82
N ASP A 335 -12.21 -18.61 7.22
CA ASP A 335 -12.74 -17.24 7.09
C ASP A 335 -11.93 -16.26 7.95
N GLU A 336 -11.56 -16.64 9.18
CA GLU A 336 -10.72 -15.83 10.05
C GLU A 336 -9.32 -15.64 9.43
N LEU A 337 -8.71 -16.71 8.89
CA LEU A 337 -7.42 -16.63 8.22
C LEU A 337 -7.44 -15.82 6.93
N LYS A 338 -8.55 -15.86 6.18
CA LYS A 338 -8.75 -15.01 4.98
C LYS A 338 -8.95 -13.53 5.32
N GLY A 339 -9.29 -13.24 6.57
CA GLY A 339 -9.28 -11.92 7.17
C GLY A 339 -10.45 -11.00 6.79
N TYR A 340 -10.81 -10.14 7.73
CA TYR A 340 -11.87 -9.12 7.59
C TYR A 340 -11.33 -7.77 7.07
N GLY A 341 -10.13 -7.71 6.53
CA GLY A 341 -9.43 -6.45 6.18
C GLY A 341 -10.28 -5.44 5.39
N ASN A 342 -11.14 -5.94 4.50
CA ASN A 342 -12.05 -5.10 3.72
C ASN A 342 -13.18 -4.45 4.54
N ARG A 343 -13.67 -5.09 5.60
CA ARG A 343 -14.80 -4.55 6.40
C ARG A 343 -14.41 -3.32 7.19
N TRP A 344 -13.26 -3.36 7.85
CA TRP A 344 -12.74 -2.23 8.62
C TRP A 344 -12.47 -1.00 7.75
N PHE A 345 -11.80 -1.21 6.62
CA PHE A 345 -11.52 -0.15 5.66
C PHE A 345 -12.81 0.44 5.10
N THR A 346 -13.75 -0.40 4.67
CA THR A 346 -15.06 0.04 4.16
C THR A 346 -15.84 0.80 5.22
N ALA A 347 -15.92 0.30 6.45
CA ALA A 347 -16.60 0.98 7.57
C ALA A 347 -15.96 2.34 7.86
N THR A 348 -14.63 2.44 7.88
CA THR A 348 -13.91 3.70 8.11
C THR A 348 -14.19 4.73 7.00
N ASN A 349 -14.23 4.31 5.74
CA ASN A 349 -14.55 5.20 4.61
C ASN A 349 -16.01 5.67 4.66
N ILE A 350 -16.96 4.78 4.96
CA ILE A 350 -18.38 5.13 5.13
C ILE A 350 -18.54 6.12 6.30
N MET A 351 -17.86 5.87 7.42
CA MET A 351 -17.89 6.74 8.59
C MET A 351 -17.29 8.11 8.27
N PHE A 352 -16.19 8.16 7.52
CA PHE A 352 -15.57 9.41 7.09
C PHE A 352 -16.49 10.24 6.20
N GLY A 353 -17.02 9.65 5.14
CA GLY A 353 -17.95 10.30 4.22
C GLY A 353 -19.26 10.69 4.90
N GLY A 354 -19.80 9.82 5.74
CA GLY A 354 -21.01 10.07 6.52
C GLY A 354 -20.86 11.26 7.48
N ALA A 355 -19.72 11.36 8.18
CA ALA A 355 -19.47 12.50 9.06
C ALA A 355 -19.31 13.83 8.31
N LEU A 356 -18.65 13.83 7.14
CA LEU A 356 -18.58 15.03 6.30
C LEU A 356 -19.96 15.46 5.80
N LEU A 357 -20.79 14.51 5.39
CA LEU A 357 -22.17 14.76 5.00
C LEU A 357 -23.00 15.32 6.19
N ALA A 358 -22.85 14.73 7.36
CA ALA A 358 -23.52 15.19 8.58
C ALA A 358 -23.11 16.64 8.94
N LEU A 359 -21.82 16.97 8.85
CA LEU A 359 -21.33 18.36 9.04
C LEU A 359 -21.93 19.33 8.02
N TYR A 360 -22.04 18.90 6.76
CA TYR A 360 -22.66 19.70 5.69
C TYR A 360 -24.15 19.96 5.95
N LEU A 361 -24.91 18.93 6.33
CA LEU A 361 -26.34 19.05 6.67
C LEU A 361 -26.55 19.89 7.93
N PHE A 362 -25.71 19.71 8.95
CA PHE A 362 -25.77 20.49 10.20
C PHE A 362 -25.57 21.99 9.96
N GLN A 363 -24.59 22.37 9.12
CA GLN A 363 -24.45 23.79 8.75
C GLN A 363 -25.68 24.33 8.01
N GLY A 364 -26.29 23.54 7.12
CA GLY A 364 -27.53 23.91 6.42
C GLY A 364 -28.67 24.17 7.40
N LEU A 365 -28.81 23.32 8.42
CA LEU A 365 -29.80 23.48 9.49
C LEU A 365 -29.56 24.77 10.29
N ILE A 366 -28.32 25.04 10.71
CA ILE A 366 -27.95 26.28 11.42
C ILE A 366 -28.30 27.51 10.58
N LEU A 367 -27.97 27.51 9.29
CA LEU A 367 -28.30 28.61 8.39
C LEU A 367 -29.82 28.82 8.25
N ALA A 368 -30.57 27.72 8.10
CA ALA A 368 -32.05 27.78 8.03
C ALA A 368 -32.67 28.36 9.30
N VAL A 369 -32.19 27.92 10.48
CA VAL A 369 -32.63 28.44 11.79
C VAL A 369 -32.30 29.91 11.92
N ARG A 370 -31.07 30.33 11.58
CA ARG A 370 -30.66 31.75 11.62
C ARG A 370 -31.55 32.62 10.69
N MET A 371 -31.87 32.14 9.48
CA MET A 371 -32.74 32.83 8.56
C MET A 371 -34.15 32.98 9.12
N LYS A 372 -34.72 31.93 9.74
CA LYS A 372 -36.04 31.99 10.38
C LYS A 372 -36.06 33.00 11.53
N ILE A 373 -35.05 32.98 12.39
CA ILE A 373 -34.92 33.94 13.50
C ILE A 373 -34.83 35.36 12.96
N LYS A 374 -33.98 35.65 11.97
CA LYS A 374 -33.81 36.97 11.36
C LYS A 374 -35.12 37.47 10.71
N SER A 375 -35.85 36.57 10.05
CA SER A 375 -37.18 36.88 9.44
C SER A 375 -38.21 37.22 10.53
N ALA A 376 -38.22 36.46 11.63
CA ALA A 376 -39.14 36.74 12.76
C ALA A 376 -38.86 38.12 13.40
N TYR A 377 -37.59 38.45 13.63
CA TYR A 377 -37.19 39.75 14.15
C TYR A 377 -37.61 40.92 13.19
N ARG A 378 -37.40 40.77 11.88
CA ARG A 378 -37.80 41.74 10.89
C ARG A 378 -39.33 41.98 10.88
N LYS A 379 -40.13 40.88 10.94
CA LYS A 379 -41.59 40.96 11.04
C LYS A 379 -42.04 41.67 12.31
N LYS A 380 -41.39 41.42 13.45
CA LYS A 380 -41.71 42.09 14.72
C LYS A 380 -41.35 43.57 14.71
N ALA A 381 -40.21 43.95 14.11
CA ALA A 381 -39.83 45.37 13.95
C ALA A 381 -40.81 46.16 13.07
N MET A 382 -41.28 45.54 11.95
CA MET A 382 -42.28 46.19 11.05
C MET A 382 -43.69 46.26 11.69
N LYS A 383 -43.99 45.51 12.73
CA LYS A 383 -45.31 45.57 13.43
C LYS A 383 -45.31 46.60 14.55
N ASN A 384 -44.12 47.07 14.98
CA ASN A 384 -43.95 48.05 16.05
C ASN A 384 -43.58 49.46 15.52
N SER A 385 -43.43 49.61 14.20
CA SER A 385 -43.32 50.90 13.48
C SER A 385 -44.67 51.25 12.82
#